data_d2e73ca49437827b947b939af07fd175
#
_entry.id   d2e73ca49437827b947b939af07fd175
#
_cell.length_a   1.000
_cell.length_b   1.000
_cell.length_c   1.000
_cell.angle_alpha   90.00
_cell.angle_beta   90.00
_cell.angle_gamma   90.00
#
_symmetry.space_group_name_H-M   'P 1'
#
loop_
_entity.id
_entity.type
_entity.pdbx_description
1 polymer ?
#
loop_
_entity_poly.entity_id
_entity_poly.type
_entity_poly.pdbx_seq_one_letter_code
_entity_poly.pdbx_strand_id
1 'polypeptide(L)'
;MIEKEKFDELQKKQDDLRLKRNNLADEQQKIQKQIDEIEIQKYDAERFVGKIIITKKMIGAVYVSTNYMIVDRVERLFKGPRFYGKSIEICFSDSASIGNSICMYERSEYSGISWSGVDAIDDTTTPEQLKEIINKLLNAFDYGNEVNKLKKKHG
;
A
#
# COMPACT_ATOMS: atom_id res chain seq x y z
N MET A 1 -67.55 12.94 14.24
CA MET A 1 -67.61 11.51 13.78
C MET A 1 -66.61 11.25 12.68
N ILE A 2 -66.35 12.25 11.87
CA ILE A 2 -65.24 12.27 10.93
C ILE A 2 -63.86 12.18 11.65
N GLU A 3 -63.82 12.63 12.89
CA GLU A 3 -62.61 12.66 13.72
C GLU A 3 -62.08 11.26 14.07
N LYS A 4 -62.92 10.27 14.26
CA LYS A 4 -62.50 8.90 14.61
C LYS A 4 -61.79 8.21 13.45
N GLU A 5 -62.39 8.28 12.26
CA GLU A 5 -61.79 7.69 11.07
C GLU A 5 -60.44 8.34 10.74
N LYS A 6 -60.39 9.66 10.85
CA LYS A 6 -59.17 10.43 10.65
C LYS A 6 -58.10 10.12 11.70
N PHE A 7 -58.52 9.93 12.93
CA PHE A 7 -57.61 9.49 14.01
C PHE A 7 -57.03 8.09 13.74
N ASP A 8 -57.87 7.15 13.33
CA ASP A 8 -57.46 5.80 13.01
C ASP A 8 -56.51 5.77 11.81
N GLU A 9 -56.72 6.58 10.80
CA GLU A 9 -55.79 6.75 9.66
C GLU A 9 -54.46 7.29 10.10
N LEU A 10 -54.46 8.29 10.95
CA LEU A 10 -53.26 8.90 11.50
C LEU A 10 -52.48 7.91 12.37
N GLN A 11 -53.18 7.13 13.18
CA GLN A 11 -52.58 6.09 14.00
C GLN A 11 -51.91 5.03 13.14
N LYS A 12 -52.54 4.60 12.07
CA LYS A 12 -51.97 3.65 11.11
C LYS A 12 -50.74 4.20 10.43
N LYS A 13 -50.77 5.46 10.00
CA LYS A 13 -49.58 6.13 9.43
C LYS A 13 -48.44 6.22 10.44
N GLN A 14 -48.75 6.50 11.69
CA GLN A 14 -47.75 6.57 12.76
C GLN A 14 -47.10 5.20 13.00
N ASP A 15 -47.90 4.15 13.02
CA ASP A 15 -47.40 2.78 13.20
C ASP A 15 -46.52 2.34 12.02
N ASP A 16 -46.94 2.65 10.80
CA ASP A 16 -46.15 2.37 9.59
C ASP A 16 -44.80 3.12 9.60
N LEU A 17 -44.80 4.37 10.03
CA LEU A 17 -43.58 5.18 10.15
C LEU A 17 -42.66 4.65 11.25
N ARG A 18 -43.19 4.20 12.37
CA ARG A 18 -42.41 3.54 13.43
C ARG A 18 -41.75 2.27 12.93
N LEU A 19 -42.50 1.45 12.17
CA LEU A 19 -41.98 0.23 11.57
C LEU A 19 -40.82 0.53 10.60
N LYS A 20 -41.00 1.52 9.71
CA LYS A 20 -39.93 1.97 8.80
C LYS A 20 -38.71 2.46 9.55
N ARG A 21 -38.90 3.24 10.61
CA ARG A 21 -37.79 3.72 11.45
C ARG A 21 -37.01 2.57 12.07
N ASN A 22 -37.73 1.57 12.61
CA ASN A 22 -37.09 0.40 13.21
C ASN A 22 -36.32 -0.41 12.16
N ASN A 23 -36.86 -0.60 10.96
CA ASN A 23 -36.18 -1.30 9.88
C ASN A 23 -34.92 -0.56 9.42
N LEU A 24 -34.98 0.79 9.34
CA LEU A 24 -33.81 1.61 9.01
C LEU A 24 -32.74 1.54 10.10
N ALA A 25 -33.14 1.51 11.37
CA ALA A 25 -32.21 1.34 12.48
C ALA A 25 -31.50 -0.01 12.42
N ASP A 26 -32.22 -1.09 12.10
CA ASP A 26 -31.64 -2.42 11.94
C ASP A 26 -30.66 -2.47 10.77
N GLU A 27 -31.02 -1.86 9.63
CA GLU A 27 -30.11 -1.74 8.47
C GLU A 27 -28.87 -0.94 8.82
N GLN A 28 -29.02 0.16 9.54
CA GLN A 28 -27.91 0.98 9.99
C GLN A 28 -26.94 0.19 10.89
N GLN A 29 -27.47 -0.62 11.80
CA GLN A 29 -26.64 -1.50 12.64
C GLN A 29 -25.86 -2.53 11.82
N LYS A 30 -26.50 -3.14 10.83
CA LYS A 30 -25.84 -4.09 9.91
C LYS A 30 -24.71 -3.43 9.14
N ILE A 31 -24.96 -2.23 8.61
CA ILE A 31 -23.95 -1.46 7.88
C ILE A 31 -22.80 -1.08 8.81
N GLN A 32 -23.08 -0.61 10.02
CA GLN A 32 -22.06 -0.27 11.00
C GLN A 32 -21.19 -1.49 11.36
N LYS A 33 -21.80 -2.63 11.52
CA LYS A 33 -21.06 -3.88 11.78
C LYS A 33 -20.14 -4.25 10.62
N GLN A 34 -20.61 -4.08 9.38
CA GLN A 34 -19.79 -4.31 8.20
C GLN A 34 -18.61 -3.33 8.11
N ILE A 35 -18.85 -2.05 8.45
CA ILE A 35 -17.79 -1.04 8.52
C ILE A 35 -16.76 -1.43 9.55
N ASP A 36 -17.18 -1.83 10.75
CA ASP A 36 -16.30 -2.25 11.84
C ASP A 36 -15.46 -3.48 11.45
N GLU A 37 -16.05 -4.45 10.78
CA GLU A 37 -15.35 -5.65 10.29
C GLU A 37 -14.29 -5.28 9.24
N ILE A 38 -14.61 -4.37 8.33
CA ILE A 38 -13.66 -3.87 7.34
C ILE A 38 -12.52 -3.10 8.01
N GLU A 39 -12.82 -2.27 9.00
CA GLU A 39 -11.80 -1.53 9.76
C GLU A 39 -10.86 -2.48 10.50
N ILE A 40 -11.39 -3.53 11.14
CA ILE A 40 -10.57 -4.56 11.79
C ILE A 40 -9.62 -5.20 10.78
N GLN A 41 -10.11 -5.58 9.60
CA GLN A 41 -9.29 -6.15 8.54
C GLN A 41 -8.20 -5.19 8.03
N LYS A 42 -8.53 -3.91 7.90
CA LYS A 42 -7.56 -2.88 7.54
C LYS A 42 -6.49 -2.68 8.60
N TYR A 43 -6.88 -2.74 9.87
CA TYR A 43 -5.99 -2.48 11.00
C TYR A 43 -5.16 -3.68 11.44
N ASP A 44 -5.44 -4.86 10.93
CA ASP A 44 -4.54 -6.01 11.07
C ASP A 44 -3.28 -5.88 10.18
N ALA A 45 -2.85 -4.64 10.06
CA ALA A 45 -1.69 -4.27 9.26
C ALA A 45 -0.36 -4.68 9.91
N GLU A 46 -0.37 -4.99 11.22
CA GLU A 46 0.81 -5.52 11.93
C GLU A 46 1.28 -6.86 11.38
N ARG A 47 0.39 -7.61 10.71
CA ARG A 47 0.77 -8.83 9.97
C ARG A 47 1.80 -8.57 8.87
N PHE A 48 1.93 -7.32 8.43
CA PHE A 48 2.89 -6.93 7.40
C PHE A 48 4.29 -6.61 7.95
N VAL A 49 4.47 -6.60 9.27
CA VAL A 49 5.80 -6.43 9.88
C VAL A 49 6.69 -7.59 9.46
N GLY A 50 7.88 -7.28 8.98
CA GLY A 50 8.82 -8.23 8.40
C GLY A 50 8.56 -8.60 6.95
N LYS A 51 7.48 -8.12 6.35
CA LYS A 51 7.18 -8.29 4.93
C LYS A 51 7.82 -7.19 4.10
N ILE A 52 7.89 -7.41 2.80
CA ILE A 52 8.48 -6.48 1.85
C ILE A 52 7.36 -5.78 1.09
N ILE A 53 7.35 -4.45 1.17
CA ILE A 53 6.45 -3.60 0.40
C ILE A 53 7.18 -3.07 -0.82
N ILE A 54 6.54 -3.23 -1.97
CA ILE A 54 7.09 -2.83 -3.26
C ILE A 54 6.32 -1.63 -3.77
N THR A 55 7.04 -0.56 -4.08
CA THR A 55 6.52 0.65 -4.72
C THR A 55 7.26 0.91 -6.01
N LYS A 56 6.54 1.13 -7.09
CA LYS A 56 7.11 1.48 -8.39
C LYS A 56 6.89 2.96 -8.68
N LYS A 57 7.94 3.66 -9.06
CA LYS A 57 7.83 5.04 -9.50
C LYS A 57 7.80 5.07 -11.03
N MET A 58 6.72 5.66 -11.55
CA MET A 58 6.51 5.85 -12.97
C MET A 58 6.44 7.35 -13.27
N ILE A 59 7.05 7.77 -14.37
CA ILE A 59 6.85 9.11 -14.95
C ILE A 59 6.20 8.90 -16.31
N GLY A 60 4.89 9.19 -16.40
CA GLY A 60 4.09 8.80 -17.56
C GLY A 60 4.03 7.28 -17.72
N ALA A 61 4.37 6.78 -18.90
CA ALA A 61 4.48 5.33 -19.18
C ALA A 61 5.90 4.79 -18.93
N VAL A 62 6.84 5.62 -18.47
CA VAL A 62 8.24 5.23 -18.29
C VAL A 62 8.49 4.83 -16.85
N TYR A 63 9.03 3.63 -16.67
CA TYR A 63 9.48 3.13 -15.37
C TYR A 63 10.78 3.83 -14.96
N VAL A 64 10.81 4.32 -13.72
CA VAL A 64 11.97 5.07 -13.18
C VAL A 64 12.68 4.28 -12.10
N SER A 65 11.94 3.78 -11.11
CA SER A 65 12.55 3.09 -9.97
C SER A 65 11.59 2.13 -9.29
N THR A 66 12.15 1.15 -8.61
CA THR A 66 11.42 0.29 -7.67
C THR A 66 12.01 0.46 -6.28
N ASN A 67 11.14 0.67 -5.30
CA ASN A 67 11.51 0.75 -3.90
C ASN A 67 11.01 -0.51 -3.17
N TYR A 68 11.91 -1.16 -2.47
CA TYR A 68 11.65 -2.31 -1.62
C TYR A 68 11.81 -1.90 -0.16
N MET A 69 10.72 -1.91 0.58
CA MET A 69 10.73 -1.58 2.01
C MET A 69 10.53 -2.84 2.83
N ILE A 70 11.44 -3.09 3.75
CA ILE A 70 11.24 -4.09 4.80
C ILE A 70 10.49 -3.41 5.94
N VAL A 71 9.26 -3.84 6.19
CA VAL A 71 8.38 -3.19 7.17
C VAL A 71 8.85 -3.49 8.59
N ASP A 72 9.24 -2.47 9.33
CA ASP A 72 9.58 -2.56 10.74
C ASP A 72 8.41 -2.13 11.64
N ARG A 73 7.62 -1.15 11.19
CA ARG A 73 6.54 -0.56 11.96
C ARG A 73 5.39 -0.15 11.05
N VAL A 74 4.20 -0.28 11.57
CA VAL A 74 2.97 0.16 10.89
C VAL A 74 2.27 1.19 11.77
N GLU A 75 1.95 2.34 11.18
CA GLU A 75 1.13 3.37 11.81
C GLU A 75 -0.29 3.29 11.27
N ARG A 76 -1.25 3.33 12.18
CA ARG A 76 -2.67 3.28 11.84
C ARG A 76 -3.19 4.68 11.62
N LEU A 77 -3.49 5.03 10.37
CA LEU A 77 -4.07 6.30 9.98
C LEU A 77 -5.50 6.11 9.47
N PHE A 78 -6.27 7.17 9.50
CA PHE A 78 -7.67 7.17 9.05
C PHE A 78 -7.83 6.67 7.60
N LYS A 79 -6.88 6.98 6.73
CA LYS A 79 -6.89 6.57 5.31
C LYS A 79 -6.26 5.21 5.03
N GLY A 80 -5.91 4.47 6.05
CA GLY A 80 -5.27 3.17 5.94
C GLY A 80 -3.92 3.11 6.62
N PRO A 81 -3.26 1.96 6.61
CA PRO A 81 -1.97 1.81 7.26
C PRO A 81 -0.88 2.60 6.53
N ARG A 82 0.09 3.08 7.30
CA ARG A 82 1.32 3.65 6.79
C ARG A 82 2.49 2.82 7.28
N PHE A 83 3.35 2.43 6.36
CA PHE A 83 4.43 1.52 6.60
C PHE A 83 5.75 2.27 6.73
N TYR A 84 6.55 1.88 7.71
CA TYR A 84 7.88 2.43 7.97
C TYR A 84 8.89 1.30 8.04
N GLY A 85 10.05 1.52 7.50
CA GLY A 85 11.13 0.58 7.56
C GLY A 85 12.30 1.01 6.69
N LYS A 86 13.31 0.20 6.70
CA LYS A 86 14.46 0.39 5.81
C LYS A 86 14.04 0.08 4.39
N SER A 87 14.32 0.99 3.49
CA SER A 87 14.00 0.84 2.09
C SER A 87 15.23 0.89 1.21
N ILE A 88 15.17 0.14 0.12
CA ILE A 88 16.18 0.08 -0.91
C ILE A 88 15.51 0.45 -2.23
N GLU A 89 15.96 1.54 -2.83
CA GLU A 89 15.46 2.00 -4.11
C GLU A 89 16.44 1.63 -5.21
N ILE A 90 15.96 0.94 -6.21
CA ILE A 90 16.71 0.60 -7.42
C ILE A 90 16.24 1.48 -8.55
N CYS A 91 17.11 2.35 -9.02
CA CYS A 91 16.85 3.26 -10.12
C CYS A 91 17.52 2.77 -11.40
N PHE A 92 16.78 2.80 -12.49
CA PHE A 92 17.33 2.63 -13.82
C PHE A 92 17.56 4.01 -14.44
N SER A 93 18.78 4.28 -14.83
CA SER A 93 19.12 5.45 -15.61
C SER A 93 19.58 4.99 -17.00
N ASP A 94 18.81 5.37 -18.02
CA ASP A 94 19.19 5.21 -19.42
C ASP A 94 19.56 6.59 -19.97
N SER A 95 20.85 6.89 -19.96
CA SER A 95 21.35 8.11 -20.54
C SER A 95 22.30 7.79 -21.68
N ALA A 96 22.08 8.43 -22.83
CA ALA A 96 22.89 8.24 -24.03
C ALA A 96 24.39 8.59 -23.80
N SER A 97 24.70 9.40 -22.79
CA SER A 97 26.06 9.82 -22.45
C SER A 97 26.76 8.91 -21.43
N ILE A 98 25.99 8.22 -20.58
CA ILE A 98 26.53 7.42 -19.45
C ILE A 98 26.27 5.92 -19.67
N GLY A 99 25.34 5.55 -20.53
CA GLY A 99 24.84 4.19 -20.70
C GLY A 99 23.84 3.81 -19.60
N ASN A 100 23.43 2.55 -19.59
CA ASN A 100 22.52 2.03 -18.58
C ASN A 100 23.22 1.96 -17.23
N SER A 101 22.72 2.68 -16.25
CA SER A 101 23.21 2.61 -14.87
C SER A 101 22.11 2.15 -13.92
N ILE A 102 22.49 1.31 -12.98
CA ILE A 102 21.66 0.91 -11.85
C ILE A 102 22.22 1.62 -10.64
N CYS A 103 21.40 2.46 -10.02
CA CYS A 103 21.76 3.11 -8.78
C CYS A 103 20.92 2.53 -7.65
N MET A 104 21.54 2.30 -6.53
CA MET A 104 20.87 1.80 -5.34
C MET A 104 21.04 2.80 -4.21
N TYR A 105 19.94 3.14 -3.57
CA TYR A 105 19.92 4.05 -2.43
C TYR A 105 19.26 3.37 -1.24
N GLU A 106 19.95 3.34 -0.11
CA GLU A 106 19.33 3.02 1.16
C GLU A 106 18.70 4.29 1.73
N ARG A 107 17.43 4.21 2.10
CA ARG A 107 16.72 5.31 2.74
C ARG A 107 16.48 4.99 4.21
N SER A 108 16.68 5.99 5.06
CA SER A 108 16.38 5.91 6.48
C SER A 108 14.87 5.91 6.74
N GLU A 109 14.46 5.46 7.91
CA GLU A 109 13.10 5.22 8.38
C GLU A 109 12.11 6.41 8.31
N TYR A 110 12.56 7.61 7.92
CA TYR A 110 11.74 8.82 8.03
C TYR A 110 10.68 9.02 6.94
N SER A 111 10.71 8.27 5.89
CA SER A 111 9.72 8.36 4.81
C SER A 111 8.80 7.14 4.82
N GLY A 112 7.62 7.30 5.39
CA GLY A 112 6.61 6.26 5.37
C GLY A 112 5.94 6.10 3.99
N ILE A 113 5.52 4.89 3.68
CA ILE A 113 4.71 4.58 2.50
C ILE A 113 3.26 4.41 2.93
N SER A 114 2.36 5.20 2.32
CA SER A 114 0.92 5.07 2.54
C SER A 114 0.37 3.87 1.78
N TRP A 115 -0.74 3.33 2.24
CA TRP A 115 -1.41 2.20 1.60
C TRP A 115 -1.69 2.44 0.11
N SER A 116 -2.08 3.66 -0.25
CA SER A 116 -2.34 4.04 -1.64
C SER A 116 -1.10 4.00 -2.54
N GLY A 117 0.09 4.08 -1.97
CA GLY A 117 1.36 4.01 -2.69
C GLY A 117 1.93 2.61 -2.86
N VAL A 118 1.28 1.60 -2.26
CA VAL A 118 1.73 0.22 -2.34
C VAL A 118 1.31 -0.41 -3.66
N ASP A 119 2.26 -0.90 -4.44
CA ASP A 119 1.99 -1.61 -5.69
C ASP A 119 1.89 -3.13 -5.48
N ALA A 120 2.73 -3.68 -4.62
CA ALA A 120 2.71 -5.10 -4.28
C ALA A 120 3.25 -5.35 -2.87
N ILE A 121 2.88 -6.49 -2.32
CA ILE A 121 3.39 -6.99 -1.05
C ILE A 121 4.00 -8.35 -1.31
N ASP A 122 5.29 -8.51 -0.99
CA ASP A 122 5.96 -9.80 -1.07
C ASP A 122 6.00 -10.42 0.33
N ASP A 123 5.23 -11.48 0.51
CA ASP A 123 5.16 -12.28 1.73
C ASP A 123 5.95 -13.58 1.64
N THR A 124 6.58 -13.86 0.50
CA THR A 124 7.32 -15.09 0.23
C THR A 124 8.83 -14.92 0.38
N THR A 125 9.35 -13.72 0.07
CA THR A 125 10.78 -13.43 0.17
C THR A 125 11.11 -12.93 1.57
N THR A 126 12.11 -13.53 2.20
CA THR A 126 12.60 -13.04 3.50
C THR A 126 13.52 -11.82 3.31
N PRO A 127 13.68 -10.98 4.35
CA PRO A 127 14.65 -9.87 4.29
C PRO A 127 16.07 -10.31 3.94
N GLU A 128 16.49 -11.47 4.43
CA GLU A 128 17.80 -12.06 4.15
C GLU A 128 17.93 -12.44 2.66
N GLN A 129 16.90 -13.07 2.10
CA GLN A 129 16.86 -13.42 0.67
C GLN A 129 16.89 -12.15 -0.20
N LEU A 130 16.18 -11.10 0.20
CA LEU A 130 16.20 -9.82 -0.51
C LEU A 130 17.62 -9.22 -0.53
N LYS A 131 18.31 -9.23 0.61
CA LYS A 131 19.69 -8.76 0.71
C LYS A 131 20.64 -9.56 -0.19
N GLU A 132 20.48 -10.86 -0.25
CA GLU A 132 21.27 -11.71 -1.16
C GLU A 132 21.04 -11.35 -2.63
N ILE A 133 19.76 -11.20 -3.03
CA ILE A 133 19.41 -10.81 -4.40
C ILE A 133 20.03 -9.46 -4.76
N ILE A 134 19.94 -8.50 -3.86
CA ILE A 134 20.50 -7.16 -4.06
C ILE A 134 22.02 -7.22 -4.17
N ASN A 135 22.69 -7.97 -3.30
CA ASN A 135 24.13 -8.13 -3.36
C ASN A 135 24.61 -8.79 -4.68
N LYS A 136 23.87 -9.78 -5.16
CA LYS A 136 24.15 -10.40 -6.47
C LYS A 136 23.98 -9.40 -7.61
N LEU A 137 22.95 -8.58 -7.58
CA LEU A 137 22.72 -7.53 -8.59
C LEU A 137 23.83 -6.48 -8.56
N LEU A 138 24.25 -6.04 -7.39
CA LEU A 138 25.35 -5.09 -7.23
C LEU A 138 26.66 -5.66 -7.75
N ASN A 139 27.01 -6.89 -7.39
CA ASN A 139 28.23 -7.55 -7.85
C ASN A 139 28.24 -7.71 -9.37
N ALA A 140 27.12 -8.10 -9.97
CA ALA A 140 26.98 -8.20 -11.42
C ALA A 140 27.13 -6.83 -12.10
N PHE A 141 26.60 -5.77 -11.50
CA PHE A 141 26.73 -4.41 -11.99
C PHE A 141 28.16 -3.89 -11.90
N ASP A 142 28.83 -4.08 -10.77
CA ASP A 142 30.24 -3.70 -10.58
C ASP A 142 31.16 -4.42 -11.57
N TYR A 143 30.94 -5.71 -11.78
CA TYR A 143 31.67 -6.49 -12.78
C TYR A 143 31.47 -5.94 -14.20
N GLY A 144 30.23 -5.63 -14.56
CA GLY A 144 29.92 -5.01 -15.86
C GLY A 144 30.58 -3.66 -16.05
N ASN A 145 30.63 -2.83 -15.01
CA ASN A 145 31.33 -1.55 -15.03
C ASN A 145 32.84 -1.67 -15.20
N GLU A 146 33.45 -2.62 -14.53
CA GLU A 146 34.89 -2.91 -14.67
C GLU A 146 35.21 -3.35 -16.11
N VAL A 147 34.43 -4.26 -16.69
CA VAL A 147 34.59 -4.69 -18.06
C VAL A 147 34.46 -3.52 -19.04
N ASN A 148 33.47 -2.63 -18.86
CA ASN A 148 33.28 -1.45 -19.69
C ASN A 148 34.44 -0.46 -19.57
N LYS A 149 35.00 -0.28 -18.36
CA LYS A 149 36.19 0.54 -18.14
C LYS A 149 37.41 -0.02 -18.88
N LEU A 150 37.60 -1.32 -18.84
CA LEU A 150 38.66 -2.01 -19.57
C LEU A 150 38.50 -1.84 -21.09
N LYS A 151 37.31 -2.01 -21.63
CA LYS A 151 37.01 -1.78 -23.04
C LYS A 151 37.29 -0.35 -23.50
N LYS A 152 36.94 0.64 -22.71
CA LYS A 152 37.25 2.05 -22.99
C LYS A 152 38.74 2.36 -22.93
N LYS A 153 39.49 1.66 -22.07
CA LYS A 153 40.94 1.86 -21.90
C LYS A 153 41.76 1.23 -23.03
N HIS A 154 41.27 0.16 -23.63
CA HIS A 154 41.98 -0.62 -24.65
C HIS A 154 41.38 -0.51 -26.06
N GLY A 155 40.28 0.18 -26.19
CA GLY A 155 39.66 0.51 -27.45
C GLY A 155 39.90 1.91 -27.86
#